data_0d109d58183f61b21459a1620e675d07
#
_entry.id   0d109d58183f61b21459a1620e675d07
#
_cell.length_a   1.000
_cell.length_b   1.000
_cell.length_c   1.000
_cell.angle_alpha   90.00
_cell.angle_beta   90.00
_cell.angle_gamma   90.00
#
_symmetry.space_group_name_H-M   'P 1'
#
loop_
_entity.id
_entity.type
_entity.pdbx_description
1 polymer ?
#
loop_
_entity_poly.entity_id
_entity_poly.type
_entity_poly.pdbx_seq_one_letter_code
_entity_poly.pdbx_strand_id
1 'polypeptide(L)'
;MKLSFTKMQGCANDYIYLDCRESGVPENIAALSEKLSRRHFSIGADGIICICAAQSAGADGMMRIFNADGSEGRMCGNGIRCVAEWLYTHGISKETLAIDTLSGLKSVTRKGAGLWQVEMGAYSAMPADLPAVNMGDGALVDKTLTVDGKDWHVTCISVGNPHCVTVVEDVDSLKLEEIGPGFEHHANFPERINTEFVQVVDATHLKMRVWERGSGETWACGTGTCATVAALTELGICPAGEDIHVQLRGGVLTIRVLPGRQLLMTGAAETVCEGTTEV
;
A
#
# COMPACT_ATOMS: atom_id res chain seq x y z
N MET A 1 5.21 -29.38 -12.22
CA MET A 1 6.57 -28.89 -11.82
C MET A 1 6.51 -28.55 -10.33
N LYS A 2 7.58 -28.89 -9.58
CA LYS A 2 7.64 -28.53 -8.15
C LYS A 2 8.14 -27.10 -7.99
N LEU A 3 7.39 -26.26 -7.31
CA LEU A 3 7.68 -24.85 -7.09
C LEU A 3 7.88 -24.59 -5.59
N SER A 4 9.04 -24.05 -5.20
CA SER A 4 9.31 -23.60 -3.83
C SER A 4 8.79 -22.19 -3.63
N PHE A 5 8.25 -21.89 -2.45
CA PHE A 5 7.73 -20.58 -2.11
C PHE A 5 7.96 -20.24 -0.63
N THR A 6 7.99 -18.96 -0.35
CA THR A 6 7.83 -18.38 1.00
C THR A 6 6.51 -17.63 1.04
N LYS A 7 5.66 -17.89 2.03
CA LYS A 7 4.48 -17.06 2.28
C LYS A 7 4.82 -16.03 3.34
N MET A 8 4.60 -14.76 3.03
CA MET A 8 4.86 -13.66 3.94
C MET A 8 3.68 -12.70 3.96
N GLN A 9 3.57 -11.92 5.03
CA GLN A 9 2.58 -10.87 5.17
C GLN A 9 3.19 -9.58 5.75
N GLY A 10 2.61 -8.45 5.36
CA GLY A 10 2.86 -7.15 5.96
C GLY A 10 1.54 -6.44 6.19
N CYS A 11 1.12 -6.28 7.46
CA CYS A 11 -0.15 -5.67 7.82
C CYS A 11 -1.36 -6.44 7.23
N ALA A 12 -1.36 -7.78 7.34
CA ALA A 12 -2.36 -8.71 6.79
C ALA A 12 -2.52 -8.70 5.25
N ASN A 13 -1.68 -7.97 4.52
CA ASN A 13 -1.58 -8.08 3.07
C ASN A 13 -0.57 -9.19 2.76
N ASP A 14 -1.06 -10.37 2.35
CA ASP A 14 -0.29 -11.60 2.27
C ASP A 14 -0.02 -12.03 0.83
N TYR A 15 1.25 -12.34 0.53
CA TYR A 15 1.70 -12.78 -0.80
C TYR A 15 2.48 -14.08 -0.74
N ILE A 16 2.52 -14.76 -1.89
CA ILE A 16 3.39 -15.90 -2.16
C ILE A 16 4.66 -15.34 -2.81
N TYR A 17 5.82 -15.51 -2.17
CA TYR A 17 7.11 -15.03 -2.66
C TYR A 17 7.86 -16.16 -3.36
N LEU A 18 8.33 -15.88 -4.58
CA LEU A 18 9.14 -16.81 -5.38
C LEU A 18 10.54 -16.22 -5.56
N ASP A 19 11.56 -17.03 -5.29
CA ASP A 19 12.95 -16.68 -5.64
C ASP A 19 13.16 -16.87 -7.15
N CYS A 20 13.17 -15.76 -7.85
CA CYS A 20 13.37 -15.69 -9.30
C CYS A 20 14.72 -15.06 -9.68
N ARG A 21 15.67 -14.96 -8.75
CA ARG A 21 16.96 -14.29 -8.97
C ARG A 21 17.81 -15.01 -10.01
N GLU A 22 17.75 -16.34 -10.05
CA GLU A 22 18.50 -17.17 -11.01
C GLU A 22 17.62 -17.66 -12.17
N SER A 23 16.41 -18.14 -11.87
CA SER A 23 15.51 -18.75 -12.86
C SER A 23 14.73 -17.76 -13.72
N GLY A 24 14.66 -16.50 -13.29
CA GLY A 24 13.75 -15.52 -13.89
C GLY A 24 12.29 -15.75 -13.51
N VAL A 25 11.42 -14.84 -13.94
CA VAL A 25 9.96 -14.93 -13.70
C VAL A 25 9.38 -16.01 -14.61
N PRO A 26 8.56 -16.95 -14.11
CA PRO A 26 7.89 -17.95 -14.94
C PRO A 26 7.05 -17.31 -16.05
N GLU A 27 7.10 -17.86 -17.26
CA GLU A 27 6.35 -17.32 -18.41
C GLU A 27 4.83 -17.28 -18.18
N ASN A 28 4.30 -18.24 -17.41
CA ASN A 28 2.89 -18.36 -17.08
C ASN A 28 2.54 -17.74 -15.73
N ILE A 29 3.29 -16.76 -15.23
CA ILE A 29 3.17 -16.21 -13.87
C ILE A 29 1.76 -15.66 -13.58
N ALA A 30 1.09 -15.03 -14.57
CA ALA A 30 -0.27 -14.54 -14.41
C ALA A 30 -1.25 -15.68 -14.05
N ALA A 31 -1.23 -16.77 -14.81
CA ALA A 31 -2.06 -17.95 -14.56
C ALA A 31 -1.67 -18.65 -13.24
N LEU A 32 -0.38 -18.64 -12.88
CA LEU A 32 0.08 -19.14 -11.58
C LEU A 32 -0.47 -18.30 -10.44
N SER A 33 -0.47 -16.96 -10.59
CA SER A 33 -1.02 -16.06 -9.57
C SER A 33 -2.51 -16.31 -9.37
N GLU A 34 -3.28 -16.38 -10.43
CA GLU A 34 -4.71 -16.72 -10.35
C GLU A 34 -4.96 -18.07 -9.65
N LYS A 35 -4.17 -19.11 -10.02
CA LYS A 35 -4.32 -20.45 -9.44
C LYS A 35 -3.92 -20.50 -7.98
N LEU A 36 -2.72 -20.01 -7.65
CA LEU A 36 -2.13 -20.17 -6.30
C LEU A 36 -2.73 -19.22 -5.27
N SER A 37 -3.27 -18.07 -5.69
CA SER A 37 -3.90 -17.10 -4.80
C SER A 37 -5.30 -17.51 -4.33
N ARG A 38 -5.92 -18.52 -4.95
CA ARG A 38 -7.28 -18.96 -4.59
C ARG A 38 -7.32 -19.52 -3.17
N ARG A 39 -7.91 -18.74 -2.25
CA ARG A 39 -8.15 -19.19 -0.86
C ARG A 39 -9.08 -20.41 -0.87
N HIS A 40 -8.85 -21.33 0.04
CA HIS A 40 -9.53 -22.62 0.17
C HIS A 40 -9.23 -23.68 -0.91
N PHE A 41 -8.69 -23.30 -2.06
CA PHE A 41 -8.42 -24.22 -3.18
C PHE A 41 -6.92 -24.38 -3.48
N SER A 42 -6.10 -23.48 -2.98
CA SER A 42 -4.66 -23.50 -3.15
C SER A 42 -3.96 -22.91 -1.93
N ILE A 43 -2.77 -22.31 -2.09
CA ILE A 43 -2.02 -21.67 -0.99
C ILE A 43 -2.86 -20.52 -0.40
N GLY A 44 -3.55 -19.74 -1.26
CA GLY A 44 -4.36 -18.59 -0.88
C GLY A 44 -3.49 -17.38 -0.52
N ALA A 45 -3.66 -16.27 -1.25
CA ALA A 45 -2.93 -15.02 -1.02
C ALA A 45 -3.60 -13.87 -1.78
N ASP A 46 -3.09 -12.64 -1.61
CA ASP A 46 -3.49 -11.49 -2.42
C ASP A 46 -2.78 -11.47 -3.79
N GLY A 47 -1.81 -12.38 -3.99
CA GLY A 47 -1.06 -12.53 -5.24
C GLY A 47 0.27 -13.22 -5.06
N ILE A 48 1.12 -13.08 -6.09
CA ILE A 48 2.51 -13.56 -6.10
C ILE A 48 3.46 -12.37 -6.22
N ILE A 49 4.55 -12.39 -5.44
CA ILE A 49 5.70 -11.49 -5.62
C ILE A 49 6.90 -12.32 -6.05
N CYS A 50 7.46 -12.00 -7.22
CA CYS A 50 8.70 -12.55 -7.69
C CYS A 50 9.87 -11.66 -7.22
N ILE A 51 10.81 -12.25 -6.48
CA ILE A 51 12.05 -11.61 -6.07
C ILE A 51 13.08 -11.91 -7.16
N CYS A 52 13.42 -10.91 -7.95
CA CYS A 52 14.28 -11.03 -9.12
C CYS A 52 15.67 -10.46 -8.86
N ALA A 53 16.63 -10.79 -9.74
CA ALA A 53 17.93 -10.13 -9.75
C ALA A 53 17.77 -8.62 -10.02
N ALA A 54 18.63 -7.82 -9.41
CA ALA A 54 18.68 -6.37 -9.62
C ALA A 54 18.90 -6.03 -11.10
N GLN A 55 18.25 -4.98 -11.58
CA GLN A 55 18.41 -4.47 -12.95
C GLN A 55 19.19 -3.16 -12.98
N SER A 56 18.96 -2.30 -11.99
CA SER A 56 19.64 -1.01 -11.87
C SER A 56 20.99 -1.15 -11.18
N ALA A 57 21.96 -0.33 -11.56
CA ALA A 57 23.25 -0.27 -10.87
C ALA A 57 23.03 0.16 -9.40
N GLY A 58 23.58 -0.62 -8.47
CA GLY A 58 23.45 -0.36 -7.02
C GLY A 58 22.17 -0.89 -6.38
N ALA A 59 21.24 -1.48 -7.14
CA ALA A 59 20.11 -2.20 -6.57
C ALA A 59 20.55 -3.55 -5.98
N ASP A 60 19.84 -4.01 -4.96
CA ASP A 60 20.09 -5.28 -4.25
C ASP A 60 19.18 -6.41 -4.74
N GLY A 61 18.09 -6.08 -5.42
CA GLY A 61 17.13 -6.99 -6.02
C GLY A 61 16.01 -6.21 -6.71
N MET A 62 15.08 -6.95 -7.31
CA MET A 62 13.92 -6.38 -7.96
C MET A 62 12.64 -7.08 -7.49
N MET A 63 11.60 -6.31 -7.22
CA MET A 63 10.26 -6.80 -6.94
C MET A 63 9.39 -6.73 -8.19
N ARG A 64 8.78 -7.84 -8.58
CA ARG A 64 7.67 -7.89 -9.52
C ARG A 64 6.45 -8.50 -8.83
N ILE A 65 5.32 -7.84 -8.92
CA ILE A 65 4.10 -8.21 -8.20
C ILE A 65 2.99 -8.56 -9.20
N PHE A 66 2.32 -9.69 -8.95
CA PHE A 66 1.18 -10.18 -9.73
C PHE A 66 0.00 -10.39 -8.78
N ASN A 67 -1.06 -9.65 -8.99
CA ASN A 67 -2.28 -9.70 -8.19
C ASN A 67 -3.00 -11.06 -8.33
N ALA A 68 -3.97 -11.34 -7.47
CA ALA A 68 -4.74 -12.58 -7.50
C ALA A 68 -5.55 -12.78 -8.81
N ASP A 69 -5.77 -11.73 -9.59
CA ASP A 69 -6.40 -11.75 -10.93
C ASP A 69 -5.39 -11.92 -12.08
N GLY A 70 -4.12 -12.12 -11.77
CA GLY A 70 -3.03 -12.26 -12.73
C GLY A 70 -2.47 -10.94 -13.27
N SER A 71 -3.07 -9.80 -12.99
CA SER A 71 -2.59 -8.49 -13.42
C SER A 71 -1.27 -8.12 -12.74
N GLU A 72 -0.36 -7.44 -13.46
CA GLU A 72 0.90 -6.99 -12.88
C GLU A 72 0.75 -5.61 -12.22
N GLY A 73 1.04 -5.54 -10.92
CA GLY A 73 1.09 -4.30 -10.16
C GLY A 73 2.46 -3.62 -10.26
N ARG A 74 2.47 -2.29 -10.11
CA ARG A 74 3.72 -1.52 -10.23
C ARG A 74 4.56 -1.53 -8.96
N MET A 75 3.91 -1.48 -7.79
CA MET A 75 4.55 -1.42 -6.47
C MET A 75 3.52 -1.73 -5.37
N CYS A 76 3.96 -2.37 -4.31
CA CYS A 76 3.17 -2.58 -3.09
C CYS A 76 4.06 -2.26 -1.88
N GLY A 77 3.67 -1.26 -1.09
CA GLY A 77 4.42 -0.83 0.08
C GLY A 77 4.52 -1.90 1.18
N ASN A 78 3.49 -2.73 1.34
CA ASN A 78 3.52 -3.87 2.25
C ASN A 78 4.42 -4.97 1.71
N GLY A 79 4.26 -5.31 0.43
CA GLY A 79 5.03 -6.37 -0.23
C GLY A 79 6.53 -6.08 -0.28
N ILE A 80 6.95 -4.84 -0.53
CA ILE A 80 8.38 -4.50 -0.62
C ILE A 80 9.11 -4.64 0.73
N ARG A 81 8.41 -4.44 1.86
CA ARG A 81 8.98 -4.70 3.19
C ARG A 81 9.29 -6.19 3.37
N CYS A 82 8.40 -7.05 2.91
CA CYS A 82 8.62 -8.50 2.92
C CYS A 82 9.74 -8.92 1.96
N VAL A 83 9.86 -8.28 0.77
CA VAL A 83 11.02 -8.49 -0.11
C VAL A 83 12.32 -8.13 0.59
N ALA A 84 12.35 -6.99 1.31
CA ALA A 84 13.53 -6.57 2.06
C ALA A 84 13.89 -7.55 3.17
N GLU A 85 12.92 -8.02 3.96
CA GLU A 85 13.16 -9.05 5.00
C GLU A 85 13.64 -10.36 4.39
N TRP A 86 13.04 -10.76 3.27
CA TRP A 86 13.43 -11.99 2.57
C TRP A 86 14.88 -11.88 2.05
N LEU A 87 15.25 -10.79 1.37
CA LEU A 87 16.61 -10.54 0.89
C LEU A 87 17.62 -10.54 2.04
N TYR A 88 17.26 -9.86 3.15
CA TYR A 88 18.11 -9.78 4.34
C TYR A 88 18.40 -11.16 4.95
N THR A 89 17.39 -12.00 5.06
CA THR A 89 17.51 -13.36 5.62
C THR A 89 18.13 -14.35 4.62
N HIS A 90 18.17 -14.03 3.31
CA HIS A 90 18.71 -14.86 2.23
C HIS A 90 20.03 -14.31 1.64
N GLY A 91 20.86 -13.72 2.48
CA GLY A 91 22.27 -13.45 2.19
C GLY A 91 22.62 -12.00 1.85
N ILE A 92 21.66 -11.07 1.77
CA ILE A 92 21.92 -9.64 1.54
C ILE A 92 21.68 -8.85 2.82
N SER A 93 22.51 -9.04 3.83
CA SER A 93 22.35 -8.48 5.18
C SER A 93 22.86 -7.02 5.27
N LYS A 94 22.18 -6.10 4.55
CA LYS A 94 22.42 -4.66 4.62
C LYS A 94 21.34 -3.98 5.46
N GLU A 95 21.70 -2.90 6.16
CA GLU A 95 20.74 -2.09 6.92
C GLU A 95 19.73 -1.38 5.99
N THR A 96 20.22 -0.90 4.85
CA THR A 96 19.40 -0.27 3.81
C THR A 96 19.57 -1.04 2.51
N LEU A 97 18.45 -1.45 1.92
CA LEU A 97 18.36 -2.14 0.64
C LEU A 97 17.76 -1.20 -0.40
N ALA A 98 18.33 -1.22 -1.60
CA ALA A 98 17.80 -0.56 -2.78
C ALA A 98 17.10 -1.61 -3.65
N ILE A 99 15.78 -1.50 -3.82
CA ILE A 99 14.96 -2.48 -4.53
C ILE A 99 14.34 -1.86 -5.77
N ASP A 100 14.62 -2.43 -6.93
CA ASP A 100 13.97 -2.06 -8.19
C ASP A 100 12.49 -2.44 -8.16
N THR A 101 11.65 -1.56 -8.70
CA THR A 101 10.22 -1.80 -8.93
C THR A 101 9.79 -1.18 -10.27
N LEU A 102 8.60 -1.51 -10.77
CA LEU A 102 8.02 -0.84 -11.95
C LEU A 102 7.66 0.64 -11.69
N SER A 103 7.73 1.08 -10.42
CA SER A 103 7.59 2.50 -10.01
C SER A 103 8.94 3.15 -9.68
N GLY A 104 10.05 2.55 -10.15
CA GLY A 104 11.41 3.01 -9.90
C GLY A 104 12.07 2.37 -8.69
N LEU A 105 13.30 2.79 -8.42
CA LEU A 105 14.11 2.33 -7.30
C LEU A 105 13.51 2.81 -5.98
N LYS A 106 13.43 1.92 -4.99
CA LYS A 106 12.94 2.21 -3.64
C LYS A 106 14.01 1.90 -2.60
N SER A 107 14.18 2.80 -1.66
CA SER A 107 15.04 2.62 -0.49
C SER A 107 14.22 2.03 0.64
N VAL A 108 14.71 0.93 1.23
CA VAL A 108 14.04 0.20 2.32
C VAL A 108 15.03 -0.05 3.44
N THR A 109 14.81 0.58 4.59
CA THR A 109 15.74 0.57 5.73
C THR A 109 15.19 -0.28 6.87
N ARG A 110 16.03 -1.16 7.40
CA ARG A 110 15.73 -2.00 8.56
C ARG A 110 15.68 -1.17 9.83
N LYS A 111 14.59 -1.27 10.61
CA LYS A 111 14.41 -0.59 11.90
C LYS A 111 14.47 -1.54 13.09
N GLY A 112 14.44 -2.83 12.85
CA GLY A 112 14.50 -3.88 13.86
C GLY A 112 14.25 -5.24 13.23
N ALA A 113 14.14 -6.28 14.02
CA ALA A 113 13.80 -7.62 13.54
C ALA A 113 12.37 -7.58 12.93
N GLY A 114 12.25 -7.94 11.64
CA GLY A 114 10.99 -7.92 10.93
C GLY A 114 10.34 -6.53 10.79
N LEU A 115 11.06 -5.45 11.05
CA LEU A 115 10.52 -4.07 10.96
C LEU A 115 11.29 -3.27 9.93
N TRP A 116 10.59 -2.76 8.91
CA TRP A 116 11.17 -2.09 7.77
C TRP A 116 10.49 -0.76 7.44
N GLN A 117 11.29 0.22 7.05
CA GLN A 117 10.86 1.55 6.63
C GLN A 117 11.12 1.74 5.13
N VAL A 118 10.11 2.19 4.41
CA VAL A 118 10.12 2.45 2.96
C VAL A 118 10.05 3.95 2.71
N GLU A 119 10.90 4.45 1.82
CA GLU A 119 10.77 5.79 1.24
C GLU A 119 9.68 5.75 0.15
N MET A 120 8.51 6.30 0.47
CA MET A 120 7.35 6.26 -0.42
C MET A 120 7.38 7.33 -1.52
N GLY A 121 8.22 8.36 -1.36
CA GLY A 121 8.30 9.53 -2.24
C GLY A 121 7.45 10.69 -1.74
N ALA A 122 7.33 11.73 -2.57
CA ALA A 122 6.55 12.91 -2.25
C ALA A 122 5.06 12.72 -2.57
N TYR A 123 4.19 13.32 -1.74
CA TYR A 123 2.76 13.40 -2.06
C TYR A 123 2.40 14.74 -2.72
N SER A 124 1.26 14.77 -3.39
CA SER A 124 0.64 15.98 -3.95
C SER A 124 -0.84 16.05 -3.56
N ALA A 125 -1.34 17.26 -3.33
CA ALA A 125 -2.76 17.55 -3.14
C ALA A 125 -3.36 18.31 -4.36
N MET A 126 -2.63 18.36 -5.47
CA MET A 126 -3.05 19.12 -6.64
C MET A 126 -3.98 18.29 -7.55
N PRO A 127 -5.07 18.88 -8.10
CA PRO A 127 -6.02 18.15 -8.95
C PRO A 127 -5.38 17.44 -10.13
N ALA A 128 -4.33 18.03 -10.73
CA ALA A 128 -3.64 17.47 -11.88
C ALA A 128 -2.96 16.12 -11.59
N ASP A 129 -2.55 15.88 -10.32
CA ASP A 129 -1.90 14.64 -9.89
C ASP A 129 -2.90 13.59 -9.36
N LEU A 130 -4.20 13.95 -9.32
CA LEU A 130 -5.27 13.14 -8.72
C LEU A 130 -6.34 12.70 -9.71
N PRO A 131 -6.26 12.98 -11.00
CA PRO A 131 -7.31 13.10 -12.02
C PRO A 131 -8.69 13.50 -11.45
N ALA A 132 -8.72 14.63 -10.68
CA ALA A 132 -9.94 15.17 -10.08
C ALA A 132 -10.48 16.35 -10.91
N VAL A 133 -11.80 16.39 -11.10
CA VAL A 133 -12.50 17.46 -11.86
C VAL A 133 -13.54 18.16 -10.97
N ASN A 134 -13.88 19.40 -11.32
CA ASN A 134 -14.94 20.19 -10.65
C ASN A 134 -14.69 20.45 -9.14
N MET A 135 -13.43 20.41 -8.68
CA MET A 135 -13.06 20.63 -7.28
C MET A 135 -12.21 21.91 -7.07
N GLY A 136 -12.07 22.74 -8.12
CA GLY A 136 -11.25 23.95 -8.14
C GLY A 136 -9.79 23.70 -8.54
N ASP A 137 -9.04 24.79 -8.78
CA ASP A 137 -7.68 24.72 -9.34
C ASP A 137 -6.58 24.65 -8.26
N GLY A 138 -6.92 24.85 -6.99
CA GLY A 138 -5.97 24.79 -5.86
C GLY A 138 -5.87 23.42 -5.23
N ALA A 139 -5.03 23.30 -4.22
CA ALA A 139 -4.89 22.07 -3.43
C ALA A 139 -6.27 21.58 -2.93
N LEU A 140 -6.49 20.27 -3.04
CA LEU A 140 -7.75 19.62 -2.65
C LEU A 140 -7.76 19.30 -1.15
N VAL A 141 -7.60 20.34 -0.33
CA VAL A 141 -7.62 20.27 1.14
C VAL A 141 -8.93 20.83 1.66
N ASP A 142 -9.59 20.09 2.55
CA ASP A 142 -10.88 20.45 3.18
C ASP A 142 -11.95 20.88 2.15
N LYS A 143 -12.20 20.04 1.16
CA LYS A 143 -13.24 20.28 0.15
C LYS A 143 -14.55 19.60 0.56
N THR A 144 -15.67 20.21 0.23
CA THR A 144 -16.97 19.54 0.35
C THR A 144 -17.21 18.64 -0.85
N LEU A 145 -17.54 17.38 -0.59
CA LEU A 145 -17.95 16.39 -1.57
C LEU A 145 -19.32 15.83 -1.19
N THR A 146 -20.31 15.93 -2.06
CA THR A 146 -21.65 15.39 -1.82
C THR A 146 -21.74 13.97 -2.35
N VAL A 147 -21.75 12.97 -1.48
CA VAL A 147 -21.87 11.54 -1.85
C VAL A 147 -23.23 11.04 -1.34
N ASP A 148 -24.04 10.51 -2.25
CA ASP A 148 -25.38 9.96 -1.95
C ASP A 148 -26.28 10.92 -1.15
N GLY A 149 -26.17 12.23 -1.48
CA GLY A 149 -26.98 13.28 -0.85
C GLY A 149 -26.49 13.74 0.52
N LYS A 150 -25.35 13.25 1.00
CA LYS A 150 -24.68 13.68 2.22
C LYS A 150 -23.39 14.43 1.89
N ASP A 151 -23.17 15.56 2.54
CA ASP A 151 -21.94 16.33 2.43
C ASP A 151 -20.84 15.74 3.33
N TRP A 152 -19.64 15.58 2.75
CA TRP A 152 -18.44 15.11 3.40
C TRP A 152 -17.32 16.13 3.23
N HIS A 153 -16.54 16.35 4.27
CA HIS A 153 -15.29 17.09 4.20
C HIS A 153 -14.17 16.14 3.79
N VAL A 154 -13.54 16.42 2.66
CA VAL A 154 -12.52 15.54 2.10
C VAL A 154 -11.22 16.28 1.79
N THR A 155 -10.10 15.61 1.97
CA THR A 155 -8.78 16.03 1.50
C THR A 155 -8.24 14.98 0.56
N CYS A 156 -7.95 15.36 -0.69
CA CYS A 156 -7.49 14.40 -1.68
C CYS A 156 -5.98 14.48 -1.85
N ILE A 157 -5.32 13.33 -1.80
CA ILE A 157 -3.86 13.18 -1.84
C ILE A 157 -3.47 12.15 -2.91
N SER A 158 -2.47 12.49 -3.72
CA SER A 158 -1.77 11.53 -4.59
C SER A 158 -0.47 11.08 -3.93
N VAL A 159 -0.29 9.77 -3.86
CA VAL A 159 0.99 9.11 -3.49
C VAL A 159 1.48 8.28 -4.70
N GLY A 160 1.24 8.81 -5.91
CA GLY A 160 1.40 8.09 -7.19
C GLY A 160 0.14 7.34 -7.63
N ASN A 161 -0.87 7.27 -6.77
CA ASN A 161 -2.25 6.86 -7.02
C ASN A 161 -3.18 7.76 -6.19
N PRO A 162 -4.47 7.93 -6.59
CA PRO A 162 -5.38 8.88 -5.99
C PRO A 162 -6.05 8.33 -4.73
N HIS A 163 -6.13 9.18 -3.70
CA HIS A 163 -6.76 8.91 -2.41
C HIS A 163 -7.65 10.06 -1.97
N CYS A 164 -8.83 9.75 -1.43
CA CYS A 164 -9.80 10.67 -0.85
C CYS A 164 -9.91 10.37 0.65
N VAL A 165 -9.43 11.27 1.50
CA VAL A 165 -9.40 11.10 2.95
C VAL A 165 -10.53 11.90 3.59
N THR A 166 -11.33 11.27 4.44
CA THR A 166 -12.37 11.93 5.22
C THR A 166 -12.29 11.55 6.71
N VAL A 167 -12.42 12.58 7.59
CA VAL A 167 -12.41 12.37 9.03
C VAL A 167 -13.82 12.02 9.50
N VAL A 168 -13.92 11.00 10.35
CA VAL A 168 -15.18 10.51 10.94
C VAL A 168 -15.06 10.36 12.45
N GLU A 169 -16.18 10.39 13.17
CA GLU A 169 -16.19 10.24 14.63
C GLU A 169 -15.86 8.81 15.07
N ASP A 170 -16.46 7.82 14.41
CA ASP A 170 -16.27 6.39 14.71
C ASP A 170 -16.17 5.60 13.39
N VAL A 171 -14.96 5.15 13.08
CA VAL A 171 -14.68 4.42 11.85
C VAL A 171 -15.26 3.00 11.88
N ASP A 172 -15.43 2.41 13.06
CA ASP A 172 -15.93 1.04 13.20
C ASP A 172 -17.44 0.94 12.97
N SER A 173 -18.18 2.04 13.18
CA SER A 173 -19.62 2.09 12.93
C SER A 173 -20.01 2.14 11.45
N LEU A 174 -19.04 2.40 10.56
CA LEU A 174 -19.32 2.58 9.13
C LEU A 174 -19.54 1.23 8.42
N LYS A 175 -20.49 1.23 7.50
CA LYS A 175 -20.71 0.15 6.54
C LYS A 175 -20.10 0.55 5.21
N LEU A 176 -18.81 0.23 5.00
CA LEU A 176 -18.07 0.69 3.83
C LEU A 176 -18.62 0.11 2.54
N GLU A 177 -19.19 -1.08 2.57
CA GLU A 177 -19.88 -1.70 1.43
C GLU A 177 -21.10 -0.90 0.94
N GLU A 178 -21.71 -0.07 1.80
CA GLU A 178 -22.83 0.79 1.44
C GLU A 178 -22.37 2.16 0.93
N ILE A 179 -21.35 2.76 1.54
CA ILE A 179 -20.92 4.13 1.23
C ILE A 179 -19.70 4.22 0.30
N GLY A 180 -18.80 3.24 0.33
CA GLY A 180 -17.56 3.22 -0.44
C GLY A 180 -17.75 3.33 -1.95
N PRO A 181 -18.70 2.59 -2.57
CA PRO A 181 -18.97 2.70 -3.99
C PRO A 181 -19.35 4.13 -4.44
N GLY A 182 -20.08 4.88 -3.60
CA GLY A 182 -20.45 6.26 -3.90
C GLY A 182 -19.26 7.21 -4.01
N PHE A 183 -18.21 6.98 -3.20
CA PHE A 183 -16.94 7.70 -3.31
C PHE A 183 -16.13 7.22 -4.51
N GLU A 184 -15.93 5.90 -4.64
CA GLU A 184 -15.12 5.31 -5.71
C GLU A 184 -15.54 5.76 -7.10
N HIS A 185 -16.87 5.79 -7.34
CA HIS A 185 -17.47 6.10 -8.63
C HIS A 185 -18.00 7.54 -8.74
N HIS A 186 -17.59 8.43 -7.83
CA HIS A 186 -18.05 9.82 -7.83
C HIS A 186 -17.62 10.54 -9.12
N ALA A 187 -18.53 11.35 -9.69
CA ALA A 187 -18.31 12.05 -10.96
C ALA A 187 -17.07 12.97 -10.97
N ASN A 188 -16.65 13.46 -9.80
CA ASN A 188 -15.44 14.26 -9.68
C ASN A 188 -14.14 13.44 -9.82
N PHE A 189 -14.21 12.12 -9.82
CA PHE A 189 -13.06 11.21 -9.96
C PHE A 189 -13.25 10.27 -11.16
N PRO A 190 -13.05 10.74 -12.41
CA PRO A 190 -13.34 9.97 -13.61
C PRO A 190 -12.51 8.67 -13.74
N GLU A 191 -11.34 8.60 -13.10
CA GLU A 191 -10.50 7.40 -13.04
C GLU A 191 -10.71 6.60 -11.75
N ARG A 192 -11.79 6.91 -11.00
CA ARG A 192 -12.09 6.39 -9.66
C ARG A 192 -11.01 6.76 -8.63
N ILE A 193 -11.32 6.53 -7.34
CA ILE A 193 -10.43 6.90 -6.25
C ILE A 193 -10.50 5.85 -5.13
N ASN A 194 -9.40 5.69 -4.38
CA ASN A 194 -9.40 5.01 -3.09
C ASN A 194 -9.94 5.97 -2.04
N THR A 195 -10.66 5.48 -1.04
CA THR A 195 -11.21 6.35 0.00
C THR A 195 -10.86 5.83 1.39
N GLU A 196 -10.24 6.69 2.18
CA GLU A 196 -9.82 6.44 3.55
C GLU A 196 -10.76 7.16 4.52
N PHE A 197 -11.40 6.38 5.37
CA PHE A 197 -12.21 6.86 6.49
C PHE A 197 -11.34 6.81 7.74
N VAL A 198 -11.13 7.96 8.39
CA VAL A 198 -10.19 8.07 9.49
C VAL A 198 -10.81 8.64 10.75
N GLN A 199 -10.60 7.98 11.86
CA GLN A 199 -10.90 8.45 13.21
C GLN A 199 -9.62 8.96 13.86
N VAL A 200 -9.64 10.20 14.32
CA VAL A 200 -8.53 10.80 15.07
C VAL A 200 -8.68 10.40 16.54
N VAL A 201 -7.74 9.60 17.05
CA VAL A 201 -7.68 9.25 18.47
C VAL A 201 -6.94 10.35 19.24
N ASP A 202 -5.79 10.76 18.73
CA ASP A 202 -5.02 11.94 19.12
C ASP A 202 -4.14 12.41 17.96
N ALA A 203 -3.29 13.41 18.17
CA ALA A 203 -2.45 14.00 17.11
C ALA A 203 -1.45 13.00 16.48
N THR A 204 -1.15 11.90 17.16
CA THR A 204 -0.16 10.89 16.73
C THR A 204 -0.74 9.48 16.58
N HIS A 205 -2.00 9.27 16.91
CA HIS A 205 -2.68 7.98 16.80
C HIS A 205 -4.00 8.11 16.06
N LEU A 206 -4.12 7.34 14.99
CA LEU A 206 -5.27 7.30 14.09
C LEU A 206 -5.82 5.88 13.98
N LYS A 207 -7.11 5.77 13.69
CA LYS A 207 -7.76 4.54 13.24
C LYS A 207 -8.26 4.74 11.82
N MET A 208 -8.03 3.80 10.91
CA MET A 208 -8.40 3.94 9.51
C MET A 208 -9.02 2.66 8.95
N ARG A 209 -10.05 2.83 8.14
CA ARG A 209 -10.56 1.81 7.22
C ARG A 209 -10.56 2.38 5.80
N VAL A 210 -10.37 1.53 4.81
CA VAL A 210 -10.20 1.93 3.42
C VAL A 210 -11.14 1.17 2.49
N TRP A 211 -11.71 1.90 1.54
CA TRP A 211 -12.36 1.34 0.36
C TRP A 211 -11.42 1.55 -0.84
N GLU A 212 -10.83 0.48 -1.34
CA GLU A 212 -9.87 0.55 -2.45
C GLU A 212 -10.55 0.46 -3.80
N ARG A 213 -10.08 1.27 -4.73
CA ARG A 213 -10.50 1.30 -6.12
C ARG A 213 -10.39 -0.08 -6.78
N GLY A 214 -11.55 -0.65 -7.15
CA GLY A 214 -11.66 -1.95 -7.80
C GLY A 214 -11.56 -3.16 -6.88
N SER A 215 -11.27 -2.97 -5.58
CA SER A 215 -11.07 -4.08 -4.62
C SER A 215 -12.06 -4.07 -3.45
N GLY A 216 -12.75 -2.94 -3.23
CA GLY A 216 -13.62 -2.79 -2.08
C GLY A 216 -12.86 -2.59 -0.76
N GLU A 217 -13.45 -2.97 0.37
CA GLU A 217 -12.79 -2.86 1.66
C GLU A 217 -11.66 -3.88 1.78
N THR A 218 -10.43 -3.38 2.04
CA THR A 218 -9.25 -4.20 2.32
C THR A 218 -8.79 -4.03 3.76
N TRP A 219 -7.90 -4.92 4.22
CA TRP A 219 -7.42 -4.89 5.60
C TRP A 219 -6.27 -3.90 5.81
N ALA A 220 -5.55 -3.55 4.75
CA ALA A 220 -4.47 -2.57 4.78
C ALA A 220 -4.14 -2.03 3.39
N CYS A 221 -4.03 -0.70 3.30
CA CYS A 221 -3.53 0.01 2.12
C CYS A 221 -2.37 0.91 2.54
N GLY A 222 -1.14 0.58 2.09
CA GLY A 222 0.06 1.34 2.46
C GLY A 222 0.05 2.77 1.92
N THR A 223 -0.31 2.97 0.64
CA THR A 223 -0.44 4.30 0.02
C THR A 223 -1.60 5.09 0.63
N GLY A 224 -2.72 4.43 0.94
CA GLY A 224 -3.85 5.03 1.63
C GLY A 224 -3.49 5.52 3.04
N THR A 225 -2.69 4.74 3.77
CA THR A 225 -2.18 5.15 5.10
C THR A 225 -1.26 6.36 4.99
N CYS A 226 -0.38 6.39 3.98
CA CYS A 226 0.46 7.55 3.68
C CYS A 226 -0.37 8.78 3.32
N ALA A 227 -1.39 8.62 2.47
CA ALA A 227 -2.30 9.69 2.07
C ALA A 227 -3.09 10.23 3.26
N THR A 228 -3.54 9.35 4.17
CA THR A 228 -4.23 9.73 5.42
C THR A 228 -3.38 10.66 6.28
N VAL A 229 -2.15 10.27 6.57
CA VAL A 229 -1.28 11.11 7.42
C VAL A 229 -0.90 12.40 6.70
N ALA A 230 -0.64 12.36 5.38
CA ALA A 230 -0.41 13.56 4.58
C ALA A 230 -1.60 14.52 4.63
N ALA A 231 -2.84 14.02 4.45
CA ALA A 231 -4.06 14.81 4.53
C ALA A 231 -4.25 15.47 5.91
N LEU A 232 -4.04 14.71 6.99
CA LEU A 232 -4.19 15.23 8.34
C LEU A 232 -3.07 16.21 8.71
N THR A 233 -1.90 16.07 8.10
CA THR A 233 -0.81 17.07 8.23
C THR A 233 -1.15 18.36 7.49
N GLU A 234 -1.71 18.30 6.28
CA GLU A 234 -2.18 19.49 5.55
C GLU A 234 -3.34 20.19 6.29
N LEU A 235 -4.17 19.45 7.03
CA LEU A 235 -5.23 19.98 7.90
C LEU A 235 -4.71 20.53 9.24
N GLY A 236 -3.42 20.37 9.56
CA GLY A 236 -2.83 20.78 10.84
C GLY A 236 -3.26 19.92 12.04
N ILE A 237 -3.82 18.73 11.80
CA ILE A 237 -4.24 17.78 12.84
C ILE A 237 -3.07 16.94 13.32
N CYS A 238 -2.25 16.41 12.39
CA CYS A 238 -1.05 15.66 12.71
C CYS A 238 0.21 16.52 12.56
N PRO A 239 1.20 16.40 13.47
CA PRO A 239 2.46 17.13 13.37
C PRO A 239 3.33 16.56 12.25
N ALA A 240 3.96 17.43 11.45
CA ALA A 240 5.00 17.03 10.51
C ALA A 240 6.30 16.69 11.27
N GLY A 241 7.06 15.72 10.76
CA GLY A 241 8.36 15.30 11.33
C GLY A 241 8.25 14.26 12.45
N GLU A 242 7.05 13.96 12.93
CA GLU A 242 6.81 12.96 13.98
C GLU A 242 6.28 11.65 13.40
N ASP A 243 6.39 10.57 14.17
CA ASP A 243 5.83 9.27 13.83
C ASP A 243 4.34 9.24 14.17
N ILE A 244 3.51 9.04 13.15
CA ILE A 244 2.07 8.92 13.29
C ILE A 244 1.68 7.45 13.13
N HIS A 245 1.06 6.89 14.17
CA HIS A 245 0.65 5.50 14.23
C HIS A 245 -0.79 5.35 13.73
N VAL A 246 -0.97 4.59 12.66
CA VAL A 246 -2.28 4.36 12.05
C VAL A 246 -2.69 2.91 12.27
N GLN A 247 -3.71 2.70 13.08
CA GLN A 247 -4.33 1.40 13.29
C GLN A 247 -5.24 1.06 12.11
N LEU A 248 -4.92 -0.01 11.42
CA LEU A 248 -5.70 -0.63 10.35
C LEU A 248 -6.33 -1.93 10.84
N ARG A 249 -7.22 -2.53 10.08
CA ARG A 249 -7.75 -3.88 10.39
C ARG A 249 -6.65 -4.95 10.39
N GLY A 250 -5.63 -4.79 9.53
CA GLY A 250 -4.51 -5.72 9.38
C GLY A 250 -3.34 -5.48 10.33
N GLY A 251 -3.32 -4.40 11.11
CA GLY A 251 -2.21 -4.06 12.01
C GLY A 251 -1.92 -2.56 12.06
N VAL A 252 -0.72 -2.19 12.48
CA VAL A 252 -0.29 -0.79 12.59
C VAL A 252 0.75 -0.47 11.53
N LEU A 253 0.56 0.65 10.83
CA LEU A 253 1.61 1.29 10.04
C LEU A 253 1.99 2.61 10.70
N THR A 254 3.28 2.94 10.68
CA THR A 254 3.78 4.21 11.17
C THR A 254 4.24 5.06 10.00
N ILE A 255 3.67 6.26 9.88
CA ILE A 255 3.99 7.20 8.79
C ILE A 255 4.64 8.44 9.37
N ARG A 256 5.65 8.96 8.66
CA ARG A 256 6.27 10.25 8.97
C ARG A 256 6.29 11.11 7.72
N VAL A 257 5.78 12.34 7.84
CA VAL A 257 5.87 13.38 6.81
C VAL A 257 7.13 14.19 7.03
N LEU A 258 8.03 14.19 6.06
CA LEU A 258 9.28 14.95 6.08
C LEU A 258 9.16 16.26 5.28
N PRO A 259 10.14 17.21 5.43
CA PRO A 259 10.23 18.38 4.57
C PRO A 259 10.18 18.01 3.08
N GLY A 260 9.57 18.87 2.26
CA GLY A 260 9.36 18.60 0.83
C GLY A 260 8.28 17.56 0.56
N ARG A 261 7.36 17.35 1.52
CA ARG A 261 6.24 16.41 1.39
C ARG A 261 6.64 14.93 1.22
N GLN A 262 7.89 14.58 1.61
CA GLN A 262 8.37 13.21 1.53
C GLN A 262 7.71 12.33 2.60
N LEU A 263 7.42 11.10 2.26
CA LEU A 263 6.74 10.14 3.13
C LEU A 263 7.66 8.96 3.45
N LEU A 264 7.77 8.65 4.74
CA LEU A 264 8.35 7.41 5.23
C LEU A 264 7.23 6.53 5.79
N MET A 265 7.21 5.26 5.39
CA MET A 265 6.27 4.27 5.91
C MET A 265 7.01 3.13 6.58
N THR A 266 6.77 2.92 7.87
CA THR A 266 7.34 1.82 8.66
C THR A 266 6.26 0.81 9.02
N GLY A 267 6.58 -0.48 8.87
CA GLY A 267 5.68 -1.56 9.24
C GLY A 267 6.36 -2.92 9.29
N ALA A 268 5.66 -3.89 9.83
CA ALA A 268 6.14 -5.26 9.95
C ALA A 268 6.25 -5.96 8.60
N ALA A 269 7.14 -6.95 8.56
CA ALA A 269 7.28 -7.95 7.51
C ALA A 269 7.52 -9.31 8.18
N GLU A 270 6.61 -10.25 7.98
CA GLU A 270 6.61 -11.52 8.69
C GLU A 270 6.54 -12.70 7.74
N THR A 271 7.39 -13.69 7.95
CA THR A 271 7.30 -14.99 7.28
C THR A 271 6.21 -15.83 7.96
N VAL A 272 5.24 -16.27 7.19
CA VAL A 272 4.15 -17.14 7.66
C VAL A 272 4.56 -18.60 7.57
N CYS A 273 5.06 -19.02 6.40
CA CYS A 273 5.57 -20.37 6.18
C CYS A 273 6.44 -20.44 4.91
N GLU A 274 7.21 -21.51 4.81
CA GLU A 274 7.90 -21.93 3.59
C GLU A 274 7.37 -23.29 3.15
N GLY A 275 7.38 -23.52 1.85
CA GLY A 275 6.87 -24.78 1.34
C GLY A 275 7.17 -25.02 -0.14
N THR A 276 6.61 -26.12 -0.63
CA THR A 276 6.63 -26.48 -2.05
C THR A 276 5.23 -26.88 -2.52
N THR A 277 4.89 -26.52 -3.74
CA THR A 277 3.62 -26.90 -4.38
C THR A 277 3.87 -27.50 -5.75
N GLU A 278 2.94 -28.32 -6.24
CA GLU A 278 2.95 -28.82 -7.61
C GLU A 278 2.09 -27.95 -8.51
N VAL A 279 2.66 -27.50 -9.63
CA VAL A 279 2.03 -26.58 -10.58
C VAL A 279 2.06 -27.14 -12.00
#